data_ee651c18604930a01504ad0f20062bf3
#
_entry.id   ee651c18604930a01504ad0f20062bf3
#
_cell.length_a   1.000
_cell.length_b   1.000
_cell.length_c   1.000
_cell.angle_alpha   90.00
_cell.angle_beta   90.00
_cell.angle_gamma   90.00
#
_symmetry.space_group_name_H-M   'P 1'
#
loop_
_entity.id
_entity.type
_entity.pdbx_description
1 polymer ?
#
loop_
_entity_poly.entity_id
_entity_poly.type
_entity_poly.pdbx_seq_one_letter_code
_entity_poly.pdbx_strand_id
1 'polypeptide(L)'
;MSQKILKNILTTLQEAIVKSGKTVWLLFKVMFPIAIIIRIFQLLGWMPYVGEILAPLMQLMGLPGEMGIVWATSMLVNIYGGIFAYVTLLPDLAQPMTIAQITILSTIILLAHTFPAELTVANRCGVRWWFAFAIRFFPALLSGILLNA
;
A
#
# COMPACT_ATOMS: atom_id res chain seq x y z
N MET A 1 41.39 7.37 -22.48
CA MET A 1 40.13 7.93 -21.95
C MET A 1 38.95 6.95 -22.06
N SER A 2 38.83 6.21 -23.18
CA SER A 2 37.71 5.25 -23.45
C SER A 2 37.64 4.06 -22.49
N GLN A 3 38.73 3.41 -22.11
CA GLN A 3 38.70 2.23 -21.23
C GLN A 3 38.26 2.53 -19.80
N LYS A 4 38.56 3.73 -19.27
CA LYS A 4 38.14 4.14 -17.94
C LYS A 4 36.62 4.40 -17.89
N ILE A 5 36.08 4.96 -18.98
CA ILE A 5 34.62 5.20 -19.12
C ILE A 5 33.88 3.86 -19.21
N LEU A 6 34.37 2.93 -20.01
CA LEU A 6 33.78 1.59 -20.19
C LEU A 6 33.76 0.82 -18.86
N LYS A 7 34.88 0.85 -18.11
CA LYS A 7 34.97 0.21 -16.79
C LYS A 7 33.96 0.82 -15.77
N ASN A 8 33.84 2.15 -15.78
CA ASN A 8 32.84 2.82 -14.90
C ASN A 8 31.40 2.45 -15.26
N ILE A 9 31.09 2.35 -16.58
CA ILE A 9 29.75 1.92 -17.02
C ILE A 9 29.48 0.48 -16.57
N LEU A 10 30.42 -0.43 -16.75
CA LEU A 10 30.24 -1.82 -16.34
C LEU A 10 30.05 -1.98 -14.83
N THR A 11 30.83 -1.26 -14.02
CA THR A 11 30.67 -1.28 -12.55
C THR A 11 29.32 -0.69 -12.12
N THR A 12 28.89 0.41 -12.73
CA THR A 12 27.57 1.02 -12.45
C THR A 12 26.43 0.08 -12.83
N LEU A 13 26.53 -0.61 -13.96
CA LEU A 13 25.55 -1.61 -14.38
C LEU A 13 25.48 -2.80 -13.42
N GLN A 14 26.65 -3.33 -12.99
CA GLN A 14 26.69 -4.41 -12.01
C GLN A 14 26.06 -4.00 -10.68
N GLU A 15 26.38 -2.81 -10.17
CA GLU A 15 25.76 -2.27 -8.96
C GLU A 15 24.25 -2.09 -9.12
N ALA A 16 23.80 -1.59 -10.26
CA ALA A 16 22.38 -1.42 -10.55
C ALA A 16 21.64 -2.77 -10.55
N ILE A 17 22.20 -3.79 -11.21
CA ILE A 17 21.62 -5.15 -11.23
C ILE A 17 21.52 -5.74 -9.83
N VAL A 18 22.60 -5.64 -9.05
CA VAL A 18 22.62 -6.18 -7.68
C VAL A 18 21.61 -5.44 -6.78
N LYS A 19 21.55 -4.11 -6.87
CA LYS A 19 20.59 -3.30 -6.12
C LYS A 19 19.15 -3.63 -6.53
N SER A 20 18.88 -3.73 -7.81
CA SER A 20 17.56 -4.12 -8.33
C SER A 20 17.16 -5.52 -7.87
N GLY A 21 18.04 -6.49 -7.91
CA GLY A 21 17.81 -7.84 -7.41
C GLY A 21 17.46 -7.87 -5.92
N LYS A 22 18.16 -7.09 -5.10
CA LYS A 22 17.83 -6.95 -3.66
C LYS A 22 16.45 -6.32 -3.44
N THR A 23 16.08 -5.32 -4.25
CA THR A 23 14.77 -4.67 -4.17
C THR A 23 13.65 -5.65 -4.57
N VAL A 24 13.82 -6.39 -5.66
CA VAL A 24 12.86 -7.42 -6.10
C VAL A 24 12.69 -8.49 -5.02
N TRP A 25 13.79 -8.96 -4.43
CA TRP A 25 13.75 -9.93 -3.35
C TRP A 25 13.02 -9.41 -2.11
N LEU A 26 13.25 -8.14 -1.75
CA LEU A 26 12.55 -7.49 -0.64
C LEU A 26 11.05 -7.40 -0.90
N LEU A 27 10.65 -6.99 -2.11
CA LEU A 27 9.25 -6.93 -2.52
C LEU A 27 8.59 -8.31 -2.47
N PHE A 28 9.25 -9.33 -3.01
CA PHE A 28 8.74 -10.71 -2.96
C PHE A 28 8.54 -11.20 -1.53
N LYS A 29 9.51 -10.95 -0.64
CA LYS A 29 9.43 -11.31 0.77
C LYS A 29 8.26 -10.66 1.51
N VAL A 30 7.83 -9.49 1.06
CA VAL A 30 6.68 -8.76 1.62
C VAL A 30 5.37 -9.22 0.97
N MET A 31 5.33 -9.34 -0.34
CA MET A 31 4.12 -9.68 -1.09
C MET A 31 3.65 -11.13 -0.83
N PHE A 32 4.60 -12.05 -0.69
CA PHE A 32 4.28 -13.47 -0.52
C PHE A 32 3.43 -13.77 0.73
N PRO A 33 3.79 -13.30 1.95
CA PRO A 33 2.93 -13.52 3.13
C PRO A 33 1.58 -12.81 3.01
N ILE A 34 1.50 -11.62 2.38
CA ILE A 34 0.23 -10.92 2.15
C ILE A 34 -0.69 -11.78 1.29
N ALA A 35 -0.18 -12.33 0.17
CA ALA A 35 -0.94 -13.21 -0.70
C ALA A 35 -1.50 -14.43 0.03
N ILE A 36 -0.67 -15.06 0.87
CA ILE A 36 -1.08 -16.22 1.67
C ILE A 36 -2.20 -15.84 2.64
N ILE A 37 -2.06 -14.74 3.37
CA ILE A 37 -3.05 -14.28 4.34
C ILE A 37 -4.39 -13.98 3.65
N ILE A 38 -4.37 -13.23 2.55
CA ILE A 38 -5.58 -12.93 1.78
C ILE A 38 -6.20 -14.24 1.28
N ARG A 39 -5.39 -15.15 0.73
CA ARG A 39 -5.89 -16.43 0.22
C ARG A 39 -6.50 -17.32 1.31
N ILE A 40 -5.93 -17.32 2.51
CA ILE A 40 -6.51 -18.00 3.66
C ILE A 40 -7.88 -17.40 4.01
N PHE A 41 -8.01 -16.09 4.05
CA PHE A 41 -9.27 -15.41 4.33
C PHE A 41 -10.33 -15.70 3.27
N GLN A 42 -9.95 -15.75 1.99
CA GLN A 42 -10.83 -16.16 0.89
C GLN A 42 -11.33 -17.61 1.08
N LEU A 43 -10.41 -18.55 1.35
CA LEU A 43 -10.74 -19.96 1.52
C LEU A 43 -11.62 -20.25 2.77
N LEU A 44 -11.42 -19.48 3.84
CA LEU A 44 -12.23 -19.55 5.05
C LEU A 44 -13.59 -18.83 4.92
N GLY A 45 -13.83 -18.14 3.82
CA GLY A 45 -15.04 -17.32 3.64
C GLY A 45 -15.12 -16.12 4.59
N TRP A 46 -13.99 -15.64 5.09
CA TRP A 46 -13.93 -14.52 6.04
C TRP A 46 -13.92 -13.14 5.37
N MET A 47 -13.72 -13.09 4.05
CA MET A 47 -13.67 -11.82 3.31
C MET A 47 -14.90 -10.94 3.51
N PRO A 48 -16.15 -11.45 3.46
CA PRO A 48 -17.33 -10.64 3.75
C PRO A 48 -17.31 -10.02 5.14
N TYR A 49 -16.93 -10.78 6.17
CA TYR A 49 -16.87 -10.27 7.55
C TYR A 49 -15.84 -9.15 7.73
N VAL A 50 -14.66 -9.29 7.09
CA VAL A 50 -13.65 -8.24 7.12
C VAL A 50 -14.15 -7.00 6.35
N GLY A 51 -14.82 -7.20 5.22
CA GLY A 51 -15.49 -6.15 4.46
C GLY A 51 -16.54 -5.42 5.31
N GLU A 52 -17.41 -6.14 6.02
CA GLU A 52 -18.43 -5.57 6.90
C GLU A 52 -17.83 -4.74 8.05
N ILE A 53 -16.77 -5.20 8.69
CA ILE A 53 -16.08 -4.47 9.77
C ILE A 53 -15.50 -3.15 9.25
N LEU A 54 -14.94 -3.13 8.05
CA LEU A 54 -14.31 -1.97 7.46
C LEU A 54 -15.29 -1.09 6.66
N ALA A 55 -16.47 -1.64 6.34
CA ALA A 55 -17.49 -0.97 5.55
C ALA A 55 -17.87 0.44 6.07
N PRO A 56 -18.10 0.68 7.36
CA PRO A 56 -18.48 2.01 7.82
C PRO A 56 -17.47 3.09 7.43
N LEU A 57 -16.17 2.76 7.51
CA LEU A 57 -15.11 3.69 7.14
C LEU A 57 -15.00 3.86 5.63
N MET A 58 -15.08 2.77 4.88
CA MET A 58 -14.96 2.77 3.42
C MET A 58 -16.17 3.41 2.75
N GLN A 59 -17.37 3.18 3.25
CA GLN A 59 -18.61 3.76 2.72
C GLN A 59 -18.66 5.29 2.83
N LEU A 60 -18.05 5.87 3.87
CA LEU A 60 -17.90 7.33 3.96
C LEU A 60 -17.13 7.91 2.76
N MET A 61 -16.26 7.10 2.17
CA MET A 61 -15.45 7.46 1.00
C MET A 61 -16.01 6.86 -0.31
N GLY A 62 -17.21 6.27 -0.30
CA GLY A 62 -17.82 5.64 -1.48
C GLY A 62 -17.10 4.38 -1.97
N LEU A 63 -16.29 3.73 -1.12
CA LEU A 63 -15.50 2.56 -1.45
C LEU A 63 -16.17 1.27 -0.92
N PRO A 64 -16.00 0.12 -1.62
CA PRO A 64 -16.33 -1.19 -1.08
C PRO A 64 -15.55 -1.48 0.21
N GLY A 65 -16.18 -2.19 1.15
CA GLY A 65 -15.57 -2.50 2.46
C GLY A 65 -14.24 -3.25 2.36
N GLU A 66 -14.09 -4.12 1.37
CA GLU A 66 -12.88 -4.89 1.09
C GLU A 66 -11.66 -4.00 0.79
N MET A 67 -11.89 -2.78 0.28
CA MET A 67 -10.82 -1.81 0.02
C MET A 67 -10.14 -1.32 1.30
N GLY A 68 -10.76 -1.52 2.45
CA GLY A 68 -10.14 -1.30 3.75
C GLY A 68 -8.91 -2.19 3.98
N ILE A 69 -8.93 -3.44 3.48
CA ILE A 69 -7.77 -4.35 3.54
C ILE A 69 -6.62 -3.79 2.70
N VAL A 70 -6.93 -3.28 1.51
CA VAL A 70 -5.96 -2.67 0.60
C VAL A 70 -5.29 -1.45 1.26
N TRP A 71 -6.10 -0.57 1.85
CA TRP A 71 -5.60 0.62 2.54
C TRP A 71 -4.82 0.26 3.80
N ALA A 72 -5.33 -0.63 4.64
CA ALA A 72 -4.62 -1.12 5.83
C ALA A 72 -3.28 -1.77 5.47
N THR A 73 -3.23 -2.58 4.41
CA THR A 73 -1.99 -3.21 3.94
C THR A 73 -0.99 -2.14 3.47
N SER A 74 -1.44 -1.12 2.74
CA SER A 74 -0.56 -0.03 2.32
C SER A 74 -0.02 0.77 3.49
N MET A 75 -0.82 1.01 4.52
CA MET A 75 -0.41 1.70 5.75
C MET A 75 0.61 0.89 6.56
N LEU A 76 0.38 -0.40 6.73
CA LEU A 76 1.19 -1.24 7.61
C LEU A 76 2.46 -1.75 6.94
N VAL A 77 2.43 -1.93 5.64
CA VAL A 77 3.54 -2.49 4.87
C VAL A 77 4.15 -1.43 3.95
N ASN A 78 3.55 -1.22 2.79
CA ASN A 78 3.91 -0.19 1.81
C ASN A 78 2.89 -0.14 0.66
N ILE A 79 3.05 0.83 -0.24
CA ILE A 79 2.20 1.00 -1.43
C ILE A 79 2.14 -0.28 -2.29
N TYR A 80 3.27 -0.95 -2.52
CA TYR A 80 3.31 -2.16 -3.35
C TYR A 80 2.53 -3.30 -2.73
N GLY A 81 2.56 -3.45 -1.40
CA GLY A 81 1.73 -4.39 -0.66
C GLY A 81 0.24 -4.08 -0.82
N GLY A 82 -0.13 -2.80 -0.75
CA GLY A 82 -1.51 -2.36 -1.01
C GLY A 82 -1.96 -2.65 -2.44
N ILE A 83 -1.16 -2.32 -3.45
CA ILE A 83 -1.46 -2.62 -4.86
C ILE A 83 -1.61 -4.14 -5.07
N PHE A 84 -0.72 -4.93 -4.46
CA PHE A 84 -0.79 -6.37 -4.56
C PHE A 84 -2.06 -6.94 -3.91
N ALA A 85 -2.44 -6.43 -2.72
CA ALA A 85 -3.69 -6.79 -2.06
C ALA A 85 -4.89 -6.45 -2.96
N TYR A 86 -4.91 -5.26 -3.58
CA TYR A 86 -5.95 -4.87 -4.52
C TYR A 86 -6.09 -5.85 -5.69
N VAL A 87 -4.99 -6.16 -6.38
CA VAL A 87 -4.99 -7.11 -7.52
C VAL A 87 -5.48 -8.50 -7.09
N THR A 88 -5.11 -8.94 -5.88
CA THR A 88 -5.53 -10.24 -5.34
C THR A 88 -7.03 -10.28 -5.03
N LEU A 89 -7.62 -9.14 -4.66
CA LEU A 89 -9.04 -9.02 -4.32
C LEU A 89 -9.95 -8.77 -5.53
N LEU A 90 -9.39 -8.32 -6.67
CA LEU A 90 -10.17 -8.01 -7.88
C LEU A 90 -11.17 -9.09 -8.29
N PRO A 91 -10.83 -10.41 -8.28
CA PRO A 91 -11.75 -11.46 -8.67
C PRO A 91 -12.96 -11.65 -7.74
N ASP A 92 -12.84 -11.20 -6.49
CA ASP A 92 -13.87 -11.40 -5.45
C ASP A 92 -14.79 -10.18 -5.29
N LEU A 93 -14.51 -9.08 -5.99
CA LEU A 93 -15.35 -7.89 -5.94
C LEU A 93 -16.70 -8.17 -6.62
N ALA A 94 -17.79 -7.87 -5.94
CA ALA A 94 -19.14 -8.02 -6.46
C ALA A 94 -19.39 -7.19 -7.74
N GLN A 95 -18.71 -6.05 -7.87
CA GLN A 95 -18.73 -5.17 -9.03
C GLN A 95 -17.35 -4.57 -9.29
N PRO A 96 -16.98 -4.31 -10.55
CA PRO A 96 -15.74 -3.64 -10.88
C PRO A 96 -15.76 -2.20 -10.32
N MET A 97 -14.63 -1.76 -9.78
CA MET A 97 -14.51 -0.40 -9.25
C MET A 97 -14.60 0.64 -10.36
N THR A 98 -15.32 1.72 -10.08
CA THR A 98 -15.39 2.89 -10.96
C THR A 98 -14.08 3.67 -10.97
N ILE A 99 -13.87 4.50 -11.97
CA ILE A 99 -12.70 5.41 -12.06
C ILE A 99 -12.64 6.33 -10.83
N ALA A 100 -13.79 6.84 -10.37
CA ALA A 100 -13.87 7.67 -9.17
C ALA A 100 -13.38 6.91 -7.93
N GLN A 101 -13.83 5.69 -7.71
CA GLN A 101 -13.41 4.83 -6.59
C GLN A 101 -11.92 4.52 -6.64
N ILE A 102 -11.37 4.22 -7.82
CA ILE A 102 -9.93 3.99 -8.00
C ILE A 102 -9.14 5.26 -7.66
N THR A 103 -9.63 6.42 -8.08
CA THR A 103 -9.00 7.72 -7.77
C THR A 103 -9.01 8.00 -6.27
N ILE A 104 -10.14 7.77 -5.59
CA ILE A 104 -10.25 7.93 -4.13
C ILE A 104 -9.29 6.98 -3.43
N LEU A 105 -9.31 5.69 -3.77
CA LEU A 105 -8.44 4.69 -3.16
C LEU A 105 -6.96 5.04 -3.35
N SER A 106 -6.57 5.44 -4.55
CA SER A 106 -5.19 5.84 -4.86
C SER A 106 -4.78 7.07 -4.04
N THR A 107 -5.66 8.06 -3.91
CA THR A 107 -5.40 9.28 -3.13
C THR A 107 -5.18 8.98 -1.65
N ILE A 108 -6.05 8.18 -1.03
CA ILE A 108 -5.91 7.84 0.39
C ILE A 108 -4.66 6.97 0.65
N ILE A 109 -4.30 6.08 -0.28
CA ILE A 109 -3.06 5.31 -0.20
C ILE A 109 -1.85 6.23 -0.28
N LEU A 110 -1.81 7.17 -1.22
CA LEU A 110 -0.69 8.11 -1.37
C LEU A 110 -0.48 8.99 -0.15
N LEU A 111 -1.56 9.42 0.50
CA LEU A 111 -1.49 10.27 1.70
C LEU A 111 -1.12 9.48 2.96
N ALA A 112 -1.58 8.25 3.07
CA ALA A 112 -1.40 7.42 4.26
C ALA A 112 -0.91 6.01 3.89
N HIS A 113 0.41 5.85 3.82
CA HIS A 113 1.08 4.57 3.57
C HIS A 113 2.35 4.44 4.43
N THR A 114 2.87 3.22 4.56
CA THR A 114 4.19 2.90 5.17
C THR A 114 4.40 3.50 6.57
N PHE A 115 3.36 3.53 7.39
CA PHE A 115 3.42 4.13 8.73
C PHE A 115 4.55 3.59 9.62
N PRO A 116 4.85 2.27 9.70
CA PRO A 116 5.89 1.79 10.60
C PRO A 116 7.26 2.41 10.33
N ALA A 117 7.62 2.60 9.06
CA ALA A 117 8.89 3.21 8.68
C ALA A 117 8.87 4.73 8.92
N GLU A 118 7.84 5.40 8.44
CA GLU A 118 7.75 6.87 8.51
C GLU A 118 7.56 7.40 9.93
N LEU A 119 6.72 6.75 10.75
CA LEU A 119 6.54 7.12 12.15
C LEU A 119 7.82 6.91 12.95
N THR A 120 8.61 5.87 12.61
CA THR A 120 9.92 5.65 13.23
C THR A 120 10.90 6.77 12.90
N VAL A 121 10.94 7.21 11.64
CA VAL A 121 11.79 8.34 11.21
C VAL A 121 11.31 9.64 11.87
N ALA A 122 10.01 9.94 11.85
CA ALA A 122 9.44 11.11 12.49
C ALA A 122 9.78 11.17 13.99
N ASN A 123 9.67 10.04 14.68
CA ASN A 123 10.00 9.96 16.11
C ASN A 123 11.49 10.23 16.38
N ARG A 124 12.39 9.74 15.50
CA ARG A 124 13.83 10.06 15.59
C ARG A 124 14.15 11.53 15.33
N CYS A 125 13.31 12.22 14.58
CA CYS A 125 13.38 13.67 14.35
C CYS A 125 12.72 14.50 15.48
N GLY A 126 12.25 13.86 16.57
CA GLY A 126 11.63 14.53 17.70
C GLY A 126 10.13 14.79 17.56
N VAL A 127 9.51 14.33 16.49
CA VAL A 127 8.06 14.41 16.29
C VAL A 127 7.36 13.25 16.99
N ARG A 128 6.33 13.54 17.79
CA ARG A 128 5.54 12.48 18.45
C ARG A 128 4.87 11.60 17.42
N TRP A 129 5.02 10.29 17.55
CA TRP A 129 4.52 9.30 16.59
C TRP A 129 3.00 9.43 16.32
N TRP A 130 2.18 9.69 17.34
CA TRP A 130 0.75 9.86 17.18
C TRP A 130 0.38 11.13 16.38
N PHE A 131 1.16 12.22 16.52
CA PHE A 131 0.98 13.43 15.75
C PHE A 131 1.34 13.19 14.26
N ALA A 132 2.47 12.52 14.02
CA ALA A 132 2.86 12.12 12.67
C ALA A 132 1.84 11.18 12.01
N PHE A 133 1.23 10.29 12.79
CA PHE A 133 0.13 9.44 12.33
C PHE A 133 -1.10 10.30 11.99
N ALA A 134 -1.54 11.15 12.91
CA ALA A 134 -2.75 11.94 12.76
C ALA A 134 -2.70 12.87 11.54
N ILE A 135 -1.58 13.58 11.33
CA ILE A 135 -1.41 14.52 10.22
C ILE A 135 -1.44 13.86 8.84
N ARG A 136 -1.34 12.55 8.77
CA ARG A 136 -1.45 11.77 7.51
C ARG A 136 -2.78 11.03 7.41
N PHE A 137 -3.20 10.41 8.49
CA PHE A 137 -4.43 9.61 8.51
C PHE A 137 -5.68 10.48 8.32
N PHE A 138 -5.81 11.56 9.07
CA PHE A 138 -6.99 12.42 8.97
C PHE A 138 -7.11 13.15 7.62
N PRO A 139 -6.05 13.73 7.03
CA PRO A 139 -6.15 14.28 5.68
C PRO A 139 -6.45 13.23 4.61
N ALA A 140 -5.95 11.99 4.74
CA ALA A 140 -6.30 10.91 3.83
C ALA A 140 -7.81 10.60 3.92
N LEU A 141 -8.33 10.45 5.13
CA LEU A 141 -9.75 10.21 5.36
C LEU A 141 -10.61 11.37 4.83
N LEU A 142 -10.23 12.61 5.16
CA LEU A 142 -10.95 13.80 4.70
C LEU A 142 -10.95 13.93 3.18
N SER A 143 -9.80 13.69 2.53
CA SER A 143 -9.70 13.73 1.07
C SER A 143 -10.58 12.66 0.42
N GLY A 144 -10.63 11.45 0.98
CA GLY A 144 -11.51 10.39 0.50
C GLY A 144 -12.99 10.77 0.58
N ILE A 145 -13.42 11.38 1.69
CA ILE A 145 -14.80 11.87 1.88
C ILE A 145 -15.10 13.01 0.90
N LEU A 146 -14.21 13.99 0.75
CA LEU A 146 -14.41 15.13 -0.15
C LEU A 146 -14.46 14.74 -1.63
N LEU A 147 -13.71 13.72 -2.03
CA LEU A 147 -13.72 13.22 -3.40
C LEU A 147 -14.97 12.38 -3.70
N ASN A 148 -15.64 11.87 -2.66
CA ASN A 148 -16.89 11.10 -2.81
C ASN A 148 -18.13 12.02 -2.82
N ALA A 149 -18.03 13.24 -2.32
CA ALA A 149 -19.14 14.21 -2.24
C ALA A 149 -19.48 14.80 -3.60
#